data_aa1500a77532602b605448eaef415421
#
_entry.id   aa1500a77532602b605448eaef415421
#
_cell.length_a   1.000
_cell.length_b   1.000
_cell.length_c   1.000
_cell.angle_alpha   90.00
_cell.angle_beta   90.00
_cell.angle_gamma   90.00
#
_symmetry.space_group_name_H-M   'P 1'
#
loop_
_entity.id
_entity.type
_entity.pdbx_description
1 polymer ?
#
loop_
_entity_poly.entity_id
_entity_poly.type
_entity_poly.pdbx_seq_one_letter_code
_entity_poly.pdbx_strand_id
1 'polypeptide(L)'
;MKTYLPQIERRILVRPNQTFGILNYDLDNAYPQRMLELVAGSPTAKDCWNKRAKFIGGNGFAAADLGKQVVNEKGLTIAKLLKAIATDKALFTGFGIHLNYNANFRIASINYVRFEDIRMGDTDCPDTNGKFALYPDWGRKTWKNIMRSKITFLDAYNPDPEAIKQQVKAAGGWENYKGQLYYFNPEVDDYPLIEADSVWEDFETEAGIKIFNNREVTTGFLPSTMLFMQSRREEADNSGPDNNADYYNKPSQLEKDLATFQGTKSAQKIIVIEYEDESAKPEFQPYAIQNNDKLFESTEKSVEARIIKGFSIPKELINSEKSSGLSNGGEKKQAIREFNDNTAPERLELSEAFAEIFNHYYRSVNPTGNWTIIPVPGEVADDSPGLKAGKPLNELLISNIPPQNKIAILTYAYGFKPEEAEQMVSDQ
;
A
#
# COMPACT_ATOMS: atom_id res chain seq x y z
N MET A 1 38.34 -19.51 -14.73
CA MET A 1 37.11 -19.05 -15.40
C MET A 1 36.38 -18.18 -14.39
N LYS A 2 36.41 -16.83 -14.59
CA LYS A 2 35.67 -15.90 -13.68
C LYS A 2 34.23 -15.88 -14.17
N THR A 3 33.32 -16.48 -13.39
CA THR A 3 31.90 -16.40 -13.65
C THR A 3 31.44 -14.96 -13.31
N TYR A 4 31.22 -14.17 -14.32
CA TYR A 4 30.53 -12.88 -14.17
C TYR A 4 29.06 -13.23 -14.01
N LEU A 5 28.56 -13.10 -12.78
CA LEU A 5 27.12 -12.99 -12.54
C LEU A 5 26.81 -11.49 -12.72
N PRO A 6 26.08 -11.09 -13.76
CA PRO A 6 25.61 -9.71 -13.83
C PRO A 6 24.67 -9.51 -12.65
N GLN A 7 25.04 -8.65 -11.71
CA GLN A 7 24.07 -8.06 -10.77
C GLN A 7 23.16 -7.17 -11.63
N ILE A 8 22.03 -7.70 -12.00
CA ILE A 8 20.97 -6.90 -12.62
C ILE A 8 20.27 -6.19 -11.45
N GLU A 9 20.79 -5.03 -11.09
CA GLU A 9 20.00 -4.09 -10.28
C GLU A 9 18.79 -3.70 -11.13
N ARG A 10 17.61 -4.01 -10.66
CA ARG A 10 16.38 -3.56 -11.30
C ARG A 10 16.30 -2.04 -11.15
N ARG A 11 16.23 -1.34 -12.24
CA ARG A 11 16.06 0.11 -12.30
C ARG A 11 14.82 0.45 -13.11
N ILE A 12 14.20 1.55 -12.76
CA ILE A 12 13.13 2.13 -13.57
C ILE A 12 13.71 2.59 -14.90
N LEU A 13 13.02 2.26 -15.98
CA LEU A 13 13.40 2.75 -17.30
C LEU A 13 12.82 4.15 -17.51
N VAL A 14 13.66 5.16 -17.34
CA VAL A 14 13.29 6.55 -17.61
C VAL A 14 13.46 6.83 -19.10
N ARG A 15 12.38 7.26 -19.76
CA ARG A 15 12.39 7.62 -21.18
C ARG A 15 11.74 8.97 -21.42
N PRO A 16 12.36 9.85 -22.20
CA PRO A 16 11.75 11.11 -22.59
C PRO A 16 10.46 10.89 -23.39
N ASN A 17 9.42 11.64 -23.02
CA ASN A 17 8.16 11.71 -23.72
C ASN A 17 8.01 13.09 -24.35
N GLN A 18 8.44 13.24 -25.59
CA GLN A 18 8.44 14.50 -26.30
C GLN A 18 7.05 15.11 -26.46
N THR A 19 5.98 14.28 -26.53
CA THR A 19 4.60 14.76 -26.67
C THR A 19 4.17 15.60 -25.48
N PHE A 20 4.58 15.20 -24.28
CA PHE A 20 4.18 15.88 -23.04
C PHE A 20 5.33 16.70 -22.43
N GLY A 21 6.58 16.49 -22.84
CA GLY A 21 7.77 17.11 -22.27
C GLY A 21 8.06 16.58 -20.85
N ILE A 22 7.91 15.29 -20.65
CA ILE A 22 8.11 14.63 -19.35
C ILE A 22 9.02 13.42 -19.51
N LEU A 23 9.55 12.97 -18.39
CA LEU A 23 10.18 11.67 -18.28
C LEU A 23 9.13 10.63 -17.88
N ASN A 24 9.02 9.56 -18.64
CA ASN A 24 8.10 8.47 -18.32
C ASN A 24 8.59 7.69 -17.11
N TYR A 25 7.68 7.34 -16.21
CA TYR A 25 7.93 6.44 -15.11
C TYR A 25 7.74 4.99 -15.58
N ASP A 26 8.84 4.33 -15.98
CA ASP A 26 8.87 3.05 -16.67
C ASP A 26 8.36 3.15 -18.14
N LEU A 27 8.33 2.03 -18.84
CA LEU A 27 8.01 1.94 -20.28
C LEU A 27 6.65 2.52 -20.64
N ASP A 28 5.66 2.25 -19.82
CA ASP A 28 4.24 2.62 -20.03
C ASP A 28 3.81 3.86 -19.26
N ASN A 29 4.73 4.49 -18.53
CA ASN A 29 4.46 5.63 -17.64
C ASN A 29 3.42 5.33 -16.54
N ALA A 30 3.25 4.07 -16.15
CA ALA A 30 2.20 3.62 -15.25
C ALA A 30 2.71 2.79 -14.05
N TYR A 31 4.02 2.73 -13.84
CA TYR A 31 4.60 1.95 -12.75
C TYR A 31 3.97 2.23 -11.38
N PRO A 32 3.81 3.48 -10.90
CA PRO A 32 3.21 3.73 -9.59
C PRO A 32 1.76 3.25 -9.49
N GLN A 33 0.97 3.47 -10.53
CA GLN A 33 -0.42 3.04 -10.57
C GLN A 33 -0.55 1.51 -10.55
N ARG A 34 0.30 0.81 -11.32
CA ARG A 34 0.36 -0.65 -11.35
C ARG A 34 0.74 -1.21 -9.97
N MET A 35 1.74 -0.63 -9.31
CA MET A 35 2.15 -1.06 -7.97
C MET A 35 1.03 -0.85 -6.94
N LEU A 36 0.31 0.28 -7.00
CA LEU A 36 -0.86 0.52 -6.14
C LEU A 36 -1.96 -0.52 -6.35
N GLU A 37 -2.24 -0.90 -7.60
CA GLU A 37 -3.23 -1.93 -7.93
C GLU A 37 -2.82 -3.30 -7.37
N LEU A 38 -1.55 -3.68 -7.51
CA LEU A 38 -1.01 -4.92 -6.96
C LEU A 38 -1.09 -4.96 -5.43
N VAL A 39 -0.64 -3.89 -4.77
CA VAL A 39 -0.73 -3.78 -3.29
C VAL A 39 -2.18 -3.78 -2.83
N ALA A 40 -3.10 -3.12 -3.55
CA ALA A 40 -4.52 -3.14 -3.22
C ALA A 40 -5.14 -4.53 -3.37
N GLY A 41 -4.64 -5.35 -4.29
CA GLY A 41 -5.05 -6.74 -4.51
C GLY A 41 -4.55 -7.72 -3.44
N SER A 42 -3.41 -7.43 -2.80
CA SER A 42 -2.75 -8.25 -1.79
C SER A 42 -3.07 -7.75 -0.38
N PRO A 43 -3.83 -8.51 0.44
CA PRO A 43 -4.13 -8.13 1.82
C PRO A 43 -2.89 -7.96 2.68
N THR A 44 -1.91 -8.86 2.54
CA THR A 44 -0.64 -8.81 3.29
C THR A 44 0.18 -7.58 2.94
N ALA A 45 0.36 -7.29 1.64
CA ALA A 45 1.09 -6.10 1.21
C ALA A 45 0.42 -4.81 1.69
N LYS A 46 -0.91 -4.75 1.64
CA LYS A 46 -1.67 -3.60 2.12
C LYS A 46 -1.53 -3.39 3.63
N ASP A 47 -1.55 -4.46 4.43
CA ASP A 47 -1.34 -4.35 5.88
C ASP A 47 0.10 -3.93 6.19
N CYS A 48 1.08 -4.51 5.51
CA CYS A 48 2.49 -4.10 5.61
C CYS A 48 2.68 -2.62 5.29
N TRP A 49 2.14 -2.14 4.16
CA TRP A 49 2.18 -0.72 3.79
C TRP A 49 1.58 0.17 4.86
N ASN A 50 0.37 -0.15 5.34
CA ASN A 50 -0.30 0.62 6.40
C ASN A 50 0.51 0.65 7.71
N LYS A 51 1.11 -0.48 8.09
CA LYS A 51 1.97 -0.57 9.28
C LYS A 51 3.22 0.29 9.13
N ARG A 52 3.93 0.17 8.00
CA ARG A 52 5.11 1.00 7.72
C ARG A 52 4.76 2.48 7.74
N ALA A 53 3.68 2.89 7.07
CA ALA A 53 3.19 4.27 7.08
C ALA A 53 2.92 4.79 8.50
N LYS A 54 2.33 3.95 9.37
CA LYS A 54 2.10 4.28 10.77
C LYS A 54 3.40 4.51 11.54
N PHE A 55 4.43 3.71 11.29
CA PHE A 55 5.71 3.86 11.99
C PHE A 55 6.54 5.03 11.45
N ILE A 56 6.48 5.33 10.16
CA ILE A 56 7.08 6.52 9.55
C ILE A 56 6.38 7.79 10.04
N GLY A 57 5.05 7.84 10.04
CA GLY A 57 4.28 8.97 10.56
C GLY A 57 4.31 9.10 12.09
N GLY A 58 4.71 8.04 12.78
CA GLY A 58 4.84 7.99 14.23
C GLY A 58 3.54 8.33 14.96
N ASN A 59 3.71 8.90 16.16
CA ASN A 59 2.60 9.40 17.00
C ASN A 59 2.40 10.92 16.85
N GLY A 60 2.79 11.48 15.69
CA GLY A 60 2.72 12.91 15.43
C GLY A 60 3.94 13.69 15.95
N PHE A 61 3.82 15.02 15.96
CA PHE A 61 4.90 15.89 16.38
C PHE A 61 4.98 16.00 17.92
N ALA A 62 6.19 16.28 18.43
CA ALA A 62 6.42 16.48 19.86
C ALA A 62 5.57 17.62 20.46
N ALA A 63 5.29 18.66 19.68
CA ALA A 63 4.37 19.74 20.05
C ALA A 63 2.94 19.35 19.66
N ALA A 64 2.11 18.90 20.62
CA ALA A 64 0.78 18.35 20.40
C ALA A 64 -0.18 19.26 19.61
N ASP A 65 -0.11 20.60 19.79
CA ASP A 65 -0.97 21.54 19.09
C ASP A 65 -0.54 21.82 17.66
N LEU A 66 0.70 21.47 17.29
CA LEU A 66 1.23 21.68 15.96
C LEU A 66 0.42 20.90 14.90
N GLY A 67 0.07 19.68 15.20
CA GLY A 67 -0.71 18.82 14.31
C GLY A 67 -2.09 19.36 13.95
N LYS A 68 -2.69 20.22 14.79
CA LYS A 68 -4.02 20.79 14.60
C LYS A 68 -4.02 22.02 13.68
N GLN A 69 -2.85 22.60 13.42
CA GLN A 69 -2.73 23.82 12.59
C GLN A 69 -3.17 23.54 11.14
N VAL A 70 -4.02 24.41 10.62
CA VAL A 70 -4.52 24.36 9.24
C VAL A 70 -3.54 25.06 8.32
N VAL A 71 -3.21 24.46 7.18
CA VAL A 71 -2.18 24.91 6.24
C VAL A 71 -2.73 25.36 4.88
N ASN A 72 -4.02 25.18 4.64
CA ASN A 72 -4.68 25.64 3.42
C ASN A 72 -6.17 25.94 3.66
N GLU A 73 -6.80 26.55 2.65
CA GLU A 73 -8.22 26.93 2.70
C GLU A 73 -9.19 25.73 2.76
N LYS A 74 -8.72 24.54 2.35
CA LYS A 74 -9.52 23.30 2.37
C LYS A 74 -9.57 22.62 3.74
N GLY A 75 -8.94 23.21 4.75
CA GLY A 75 -8.89 22.66 6.11
C GLY A 75 -7.91 21.48 6.28
N LEU A 76 -6.88 21.40 5.43
CA LEU A 76 -5.80 20.44 5.62
C LEU A 76 -4.99 20.81 6.86
N THR A 77 -4.88 19.89 7.81
CA THR A 77 -4.06 20.08 9.00
C THR A 77 -2.67 19.49 8.81
N ILE A 78 -1.70 19.98 9.59
CA ILE A 78 -0.31 19.45 9.59
C ILE A 78 -0.31 17.96 9.89
N ALA A 79 -1.13 17.48 10.81
CA ALA A 79 -1.22 16.03 11.12
C ALA A 79 -1.77 15.21 9.94
N LYS A 80 -2.77 15.75 9.21
CA LYS A 80 -3.29 15.07 8.01
C LYS A 80 -2.25 15.05 6.88
N LEU A 81 -1.52 16.15 6.71
CA LEU A 81 -0.42 16.23 5.74
C LEU A 81 0.67 15.21 6.08
N LEU A 82 1.13 15.16 7.34
CA LEU A 82 2.11 14.18 7.80
C LEU A 82 1.67 12.74 7.50
N LYS A 83 0.42 12.42 7.83
CA LYS A 83 -0.13 11.08 7.55
C LYS A 83 -0.12 10.75 6.06
N ALA A 84 -0.49 11.70 5.20
CA ALA A 84 -0.54 11.50 3.75
C ALA A 84 0.86 11.24 3.16
N ILE A 85 1.84 12.12 3.47
CA ILE A 85 3.21 11.96 2.97
C ILE A 85 3.92 10.75 3.57
N ALA A 86 3.64 10.37 4.82
CA ALA A 86 4.16 9.15 5.41
C ALA A 86 3.59 7.90 4.73
N THR A 87 2.35 7.97 4.23
CA THR A 87 1.75 6.88 3.45
C THR A 87 2.42 6.72 2.10
N ASP A 88 2.68 7.83 1.38
CA ASP A 88 3.42 7.78 0.11
C ASP A 88 4.85 7.30 0.33
N LYS A 89 5.54 7.87 1.33
CA LYS A 89 6.92 7.49 1.68
C LYS A 89 7.07 6.00 2.01
N ALA A 90 6.08 5.43 2.68
CA ALA A 90 6.09 4.01 3.08
C ALA A 90 6.02 3.05 1.89
N LEU A 91 5.49 3.47 0.75
CA LEU A 91 5.39 2.65 -0.45
C LEU A 91 6.41 3.08 -1.51
N PHE A 92 6.39 4.36 -1.87
CA PHE A 92 7.18 4.88 -3.00
C PHE A 92 8.56 5.40 -2.60
N THR A 93 8.91 5.36 -1.31
CA THR A 93 10.14 5.95 -0.74
C THR A 93 10.28 7.47 -0.94
N GLY A 94 9.35 8.06 -1.67
CA GLY A 94 9.25 9.50 -1.98
C GLY A 94 7.89 10.10 -1.64
N PHE A 95 7.77 11.44 -1.74
CA PHE A 95 6.52 12.17 -1.55
C PHE A 95 6.55 13.53 -2.25
N GLY A 96 5.36 14.14 -2.44
CA GLY A 96 5.21 15.45 -3.06
C GLY A 96 4.34 16.40 -2.26
N ILE A 97 4.77 17.67 -2.14
CA ILE A 97 4.01 18.73 -1.46
C ILE A 97 3.94 19.95 -2.38
N HIS A 98 2.74 20.39 -2.69
CA HIS A 98 2.52 21.60 -3.50
C HIS A 98 2.44 22.85 -2.63
N LEU A 99 3.22 23.87 -2.99
CA LEU A 99 3.43 25.09 -2.25
C LEU A 99 2.98 26.29 -3.07
N ASN A 100 2.03 27.04 -2.55
CA ASN A 100 1.61 28.33 -3.13
C ASN A 100 2.19 29.49 -2.33
N TYR A 101 2.52 30.57 -3.01
CA TYR A 101 3.20 31.73 -2.46
C TYR A 101 2.29 32.97 -2.42
N ASN A 102 2.57 33.87 -1.51
CA ASN A 102 1.97 35.21 -1.46
C ASN A 102 2.86 36.27 -2.13
N ALA A 103 2.38 37.50 -2.21
CA ALA A 103 3.10 38.60 -2.81
C ALA A 103 4.43 38.98 -2.09
N ASN A 104 4.63 38.49 -0.86
CA ASN A 104 5.86 38.64 -0.10
C ASN A 104 6.83 37.50 -0.30
N PHE A 105 6.61 36.62 -1.29
CA PHE A 105 7.40 35.45 -1.61
C PHE A 105 7.52 34.46 -0.44
N ARG A 106 6.49 34.42 0.43
CA ARG A 106 6.38 33.43 1.51
C ARG A 106 5.32 32.41 1.14
N ILE A 107 5.52 31.15 1.57
CA ILE A 107 4.56 30.06 1.39
C ILE A 107 3.27 30.45 2.11
N ALA A 108 2.16 30.54 1.36
CA ALA A 108 0.84 30.92 1.87
C ALA A 108 -0.06 29.72 2.09
N SER A 109 0.05 28.69 1.25
CA SER A 109 -0.78 27.49 1.29
C SER A 109 0.03 26.27 0.93
N ILE A 110 -0.22 25.17 1.65
CA ILE A 110 0.45 23.88 1.49
C ILE A 110 -0.62 22.84 1.14
N ASN A 111 -0.41 22.10 0.04
CA ASN A 111 -1.34 21.10 -0.42
C ASN A 111 -0.61 19.76 -0.60
N TYR A 112 -1.28 18.68 -0.24
CA TYR A 112 -0.80 17.34 -0.54
C TYR A 112 -0.99 17.01 -2.02
N VAL A 113 0.01 16.38 -2.61
CA VAL A 113 -0.03 15.83 -3.98
C VAL A 113 0.29 14.34 -3.89
N ARG A 114 -0.54 13.51 -4.51
CA ARG A 114 -0.30 12.07 -4.56
C ARG A 114 0.96 11.78 -5.37
N PHE A 115 1.82 10.95 -4.83
CA PHE A 115 3.10 10.65 -5.48
C PHE A 115 2.92 10.02 -6.87
N GLU A 116 1.93 9.15 -7.02
CA GLU A 116 1.62 8.49 -8.30
C GLU A 116 1.21 9.45 -9.41
N ASP A 117 0.77 10.66 -9.08
CA ASP A 117 0.34 11.68 -10.04
C ASP A 117 1.50 12.54 -10.57
N ILE A 118 2.69 12.41 -10.00
CA ILE A 118 3.86 13.25 -10.31
C ILE A 118 4.71 12.62 -11.41
N ARG A 119 5.16 13.46 -12.36
CA ARG A 119 6.19 13.09 -13.35
C ARG A 119 7.22 14.20 -13.43
N MET A 120 8.48 13.84 -13.59
CA MET A 120 9.58 14.79 -13.81
C MET A 120 9.47 15.37 -15.21
N GLY A 121 9.75 16.67 -15.37
CA GLY A 121 9.90 17.32 -16.65
C GLY A 121 11.13 16.81 -17.37
N ASP A 122 11.06 16.80 -18.69
CA ASP A 122 12.20 16.41 -19.54
C ASP A 122 13.25 17.53 -19.52
N THR A 123 14.49 17.20 -19.16
CA THR A 123 15.61 18.14 -19.09
C THR A 123 15.99 18.70 -20.46
N ASP A 124 15.74 17.94 -21.53
CA ASP A 124 16.01 18.35 -22.90
C ASP A 124 14.91 19.26 -23.48
N CYS A 125 13.77 19.39 -22.78
CA CYS A 125 12.65 20.24 -23.18
C CYS A 125 12.70 21.58 -22.42
N PRO A 126 13.01 22.72 -23.07
CA PRO A 126 13.16 24.02 -22.39
C PRO A 126 11.91 24.46 -21.60
N ASP A 127 10.71 24.06 -22.05
CA ASP A 127 9.45 24.45 -21.43
C ASP A 127 9.19 23.73 -20.11
N THR A 128 9.76 22.54 -19.93
CA THR A 128 9.45 21.62 -18.80
C THR A 128 10.68 21.28 -17.98
N ASN A 129 11.86 21.69 -18.39
CA ASN A 129 13.09 21.53 -17.61
C ASN A 129 12.93 22.23 -16.24
N GLY A 130 13.28 21.55 -15.18
CA GLY A 130 13.12 22.04 -13.80
C GLY A 130 11.67 22.14 -13.33
N LYS A 131 10.73 21.47 -14.00
CA LYS A 131 9.32 21.40 -13.59
C LYS A 131 8.87 19.99 -13.37
N PHE A 132 7.74 19.86 -12.67
CA PHE A 132 7.03 18.61 -12.46
C PHE A 132 5.65 18.67 -13.08
N ALA A 133 5.26 17.61 -13.77
CA ALA A 133 3.96 17.46 -14.37
C ALA A 133 3.03 16.69 -13.44
N LEU A 134 1.85 17.24 -13.17
CA LEU A 134 0.81 16.59 -12.37
C LEU A 134 -0.37 16.20 -13.26
N TYR A 135 -0.74 14.92 -13.21
CA TYR A 135 -1.91 14.41 -13.90
C TYR A 135 -2.44 13.16 -13.17
N PRO A 136 -3.75 13.08 -12.84
CA PRO A 136 -4.28 12.01 -11.99
C PRO A 136 -4.50 10.67 -12.69
N ASP A 137 -4.46 10.63 -14.02
CA ASP A 137 -4.83 9.45 -14.81
C ASP A 137 -3.69 8.87 -15.66
N TRP A 138 -2.42 9.03 -15.22
CA TRP A 138 -1.31 8.33 -15.86
C TRP A 138 -1.60 6.82 -15.91
N GLY A 139 -1.42 6.18 -17.04
CA GLY A 139 -1.61 4.74 -17.19
C GLY A 139 -3.06 4.25 -17.34
N ARG A 140 -4.08 5.04 -16.97
CA ARG A 140 -5.50 4.67 -17.15
C ARG A 140 -6.04 5.01 -18.53
N LYS A 141 -5.45 5.99 -19.18
CA LYS A 141 -5.83 6.41 -20.53
C LYS A 141 -4.70 6.12 -21.50
N THR A 142 -5.07 5.61 -22.68
CA THR A 142 -4.12 5.53 -23.78
C THR A 142 -3.59 6.94 -24.08
N TRP A 143 -2.33 7.05 -24.47
CA TRP A 143 -1.63 8.29 -24.81
C TRP A 143 -2.45 9.25 -25.70
N LYS A 144 -3.29 8.67 -26.57
CA LYS A 144 -4.17 9.43 -27.47
C LYS A 144 -5.25 10.24 -26.74
N ASN A 145 -5.58 9.85 -25.52
CA ASN A 145 -6.67 10.46 -24.75
C ASN A 145 -6.19 11.44 -23.66
N ILE A 146 -4.87 11.56 -23.46
CA ILE A 146 -4.29 12.55 -22.55
C ILE A 146 -4.12 13.86 -23.30
N MET A 147 -4.81 14.91 -22.85
CA MET A 147 -4.64 16.26 -23.41
C MET A 147 -3.56 17.01 -22.62
N ARG A 148 -2.52 17.52 -23.31
CA ARG A 148 -1.45 18.32 -22.68
C ARG A 148 -2.01 19.50 -21.88
N SER A 149 -3.10 20.10 -22.31
CA SER A 149 -3.78 21.20 -21.60
C SER A 149 -4.36 20.82 -20.22
N LYS A 150 -4.51 19.52 -19.92
CA LYS A 150 -4.98 19.03 -18.62
C LYS A 150 -3.84 18.68 -17.68
N ILE A 151 -2.59 18.67 -18.16
CA ILE A 151 -1.42 18.46 -17.34
C ILE A 151 -1.07 19.79 -16.67
N THR A 152 -0.93 19.76 -15.36
CA THR A 152 -0.48 20.93 -14.61
C THR A 152 1.02 20.84 -14.39
N PHE A 153 1.75 21.84 -14.84
CA PHE A 153 3.18 21.94 -14.58
C PHE A 153 3.42 22.86 -13.39
N LEU A 154 4.25 22.40 -12.45
CA LEU A 154 4.71 23.16 -11.28
C LEU A 154 6.22 23.30 -11.37
N ASP A 155 6.74 24.45 -10.95
CA ASP A 155 8.18 24.65 -10.86
C ASP A 155 8.75 23.80 -9.69
N ALA A 156 10.03 23.41 -9.80
CA ALA A 156 10.72 22.75 -8.68
C ALA A 156 10.87 23.73 -7.50
N TYR A 157 10.81 23.16 -6.30
CA TYR A 157 10.95 23.93 -5.06
C TYR A 157 12.31 24.65 -5.00
N ASN A 158 12.24 25.94 -4.84
CA ASN A 158 13.35 26.81 -4.52
C ASN A 158 12.82 27.99 -3.68
N PRO A 159 13.15 28.06 -2.40
CA PRO A 159 12.60 29.08 -1.49
C PRO A 159 13.21 30.48 -1.67
N ASP A 160 14.21 30.63 -2.55
CA ASP A 160 14.81 31.95 -2.81
C ASP A 160 13.77 32.92 -3.41
N PRO A 161 13.52 34.08 -2.80
CA PRO A 161 12.61 35.08 -3.34
C PRO A 161 12.90 35.52 -4.76
N GLU A 162 14.18 35.58 -5.17
CA GLU A 162 14.53 35.95 -6.55
C GLU A 162 14.17 34.83 -7.55
N ALA A 163 14.34 33.56 -7.17
CA ALA A 163 13.88 32.43 -7.98
C ALA A 163 12.36 32.44 -8.15
N ILE A 164 11.60 32.67 -7.07
CA ILE A 164 10.14 32.76 -7.12
C ILE A 164 9.70 33.91 -8.00
N LYS A 165 10.35 35.07 -7.90
CA LYS A 165 10.08 36.27 -8.73
C LYS A 165 10.31 36.00 -10.23
N GLN A 166 11.39 35.27 -10.57
CA GLN A 166 11.66 34.85 -11.93
C GLN A 166 10.60 33.89 -12.47
N GLN A 167 10.19 32.92 -11.66
CA GLN A 167 9.14 31.94 -12.00
C GLN A 167 7.78 32.66 -12.22
N VAL A 168 7.41 33.59 -11.33
CA VAL A 168 6.19 34.43 -11.49
C VAL A 168 6.24 35.22 -12.76
N LYS A 169 7.40 35.84 -13.09
CA LYS A 169 7.59 36.60 -14.35
C LYS A 169 7.49 35.67 -15.58
N ALA A 170 8.09 34.48 -15.51
CA ALA A 170 8.03 33.50 -16.60
C ALA A 170 6.61 32.95 -16.82
N ALA A 171 5.83 32.83 -15.75
CA ALA A 171 4.40 32.46 -15.83
C ALA A 171 3.48 33.59 -16.38
N GLY A 172 3.99 34.79 -16.52
CA GLY A 172 3.18 35.96 -16.97
C GLY A 172 2.42 36.66 -15.84
N GLY A 173 2.84 36.47 -14.59
CA GLY A 173 2.27 37.09 -13.40
C GLY A 173 1.67 36.13 -12.39
N TRP A 174 1.28 36.68 -11.24
CA TRP A 174 0.73 35.91 -10.12
C TRP A 174 -0.55 35.14 -10.46
N GLU A 175 -1.35 35.63 -11.38
CA GLU A 175 -2.61 34.98 -11.80
C GLU A 175 -2.37 33.66 -12.51
N ASN A 176 -1.24 33.51 -13.18
CA ASN A 176 -0.86 32.32 -13.93
C ASN A 176 0.12 31.43 -13.19
N TYR A 177 0.77 31.95 -12.15
CA TYR A 177 1.74 31.21 -11.37
C TYR A 177 1.07 30.17 -10.50
N LYS A 178 1.47 28.90 -10.66
CA LYS A 178 0.82 27.77 -9.99
C LYS A 178 1.58 27.28 -8.76
N GLY A 179 2.65 27.96 -8.36
CA GLY A 179 3.47 27.61 -7.23
C GLY A 179 4.54 26.56 -7.56
N GLN A 180 5.12 25.96 -6.54
CA GLN A 180 6.20 25.02 -6.65
C GLN A 180 5.82 23.66 -6.09
N LEU A 181 6.52 22.61 -6.52
CA LEU A 181 6.45 21.29 -5.95
C LEU A 181 7.71 21.01 -5.14
N TYR A 182 7.57 20.75 -3.85
CA TYR A 182 8.58 20.09 -3.05
C TYR A 182 8.47 18.59 -3.34
N TYR A 183 9.43 18.08 -4.09
CA TYR A 183 9.50 16.67 -4.49
C TYR A 183 10.66 16.00 -3.78
N PHE A 184 10.35 15.11 -2.85
CA PHE A 184 11.34 14.28 -2.20
C PHE A 184 11.49 12.96 -2.93
N ASN A 185 12.72 12.67 -3.35
CA ASN A 185 13.09 11.44 -4.02
C ASN A 185 14.49 11.03 -3.53
N PRO A 186 14.69 9.80 -3.04
CA PRO A 186 16.02 9.33 -2.66
C PRO A 186 16.95 9.14 -3.87
N GLU A 187 16.39 8.89 -5.06
CA GLU A 187 17.14 8.79 -6.32
C GLU A 187 17.29 10.19 -6.95
N VAL A 188 18.50 10.57 -7.33
CA VAL A 188 18.77 11.95 -7.77
C VAL A 188 18.20 12.24 -9.16
N ASP A 189 18.42 11.35 -10.13
CA ASP A 189 18.06 11.56 -11.54
C ASP A 189 17.06 10.54 -12.08
N ASP A 190 16.63 9.59 -11.26
CA ASP A 190 15.71 8.52 -11.61
C ASP A 190 14.44 8.55 -10.77
N TYR A 191 13.44 7.78 -11.17
CA TYR A 191 12.29 7.51 -10.33
C TYR A 191 12.60 6.38 -9.34
N PRO A 192 12.11 6.47 -8.09
CA PRO A 192 12.34 5.43 -7.12
C PRO A 192 11.50 4.18 -7.43
N LEU A 193 12.03 3.01 -7.08
CA LEU A 193 11.25 1.79 -6.94
C LEU A 193 10.41 1.86 -5.66
N ILE A 194 9.32 1.05 -5.60
CA ILE A 194 8.62 0.87 -4.33
C ILE A 194 9.50 0.11 -3.34
N GLU A 195 9.25 0.32 -2.04
CA GLU A 195 10.01 -0.32 -0.95
C GLU A 195 10.14 -1.84 -1.10
N ALA A 196 9.04 -2.50 -1.48
CA ALA A 196 8.96 -3.94 -1.63
C ALA A 196 8.98 -4.40 -3.10
N ASP A 197 9.69 -3.68 -3.99
CA ASP A 197 9.74 -4.02 -5.42
C ASP A 197 10.29 -5.43 -5.69
N SER A 198 11.18 -5.94 -4.84
CA SER A 198 11.76 -7.28 -4.98
C SER A 198 10.74 -8.43 -4.86
N VAL A 199 9.55 -8.15 -4.36
CA VAL A 199 8.48 -9.14 -4.10
C VAL A 199 7.14 -8.79 -4.76
N TRP A 200 7.13 -7.92 -5.77
CA TRP A 200 5.89 -7.49 -6.42
C TRP A 200 5.14 -8.67 -7.09
N GLU A 201 5.84 -9.70 -7.56
CA GLU A 201 5.23 -10.92 -8.11
C GLU A 201 4.47 -11.72 -7.04
N ASP A 202 4.91 -11.63 -5.78
CA ASP A 202 4.20 -12.25 -4.66
C ASP A 202 2.86 -11.54 -4.38
N PHE A 203 2.76 -10.22 -4.62
CA PHE A 203 1.47 -9.52 -4.53
C PHE A 203 0.48 -10.05 -5.55
N GLU A 204 0.93 -10.26 -6.79
CA GLU A 204 0.11 -10.82 -7.86
C GLU A 204 -0.30 -12.26 -7.54
N THR A 205 0.64 -13.07 -6.99
CA THR A 205 0.38 -14.45 -6.59
C THR A 205 -0.68 -14.52 -5.49
N GLU A 206 -0.58 -13.70 -4.42
CA GLU A 206 -1.58 -13.65 -3.35
C GLU A 206 -2.96 -13.24 -3.90
N ALA A 207 -3.01 -12.21 -4.74
CA ALA A 207 -4.24 -11.78 -5.40
C ALA A 207 -4.83 -12.89 -6.29
N GLY A 208 -3.98 -13.62 -7.02
CA GLY A 208 -4.35 -14.74 -7.88
C GLY A 208 -4.97 -15.91 -7.10
N ILE A 209 -4.34 -16.31 -6.00
CA ILE A 209 -4.86 -17.37 -5.12
C ILE A 209 -6.24 -16.96 -4.56
N LYS A 210 -6.39 -15.73 -4.11
CA LYS A 210 -7.67 -15.20 -3.62
C LYS A 210 -8.76 -15.25 -4.68
N ILE A 211 -8.45 -14.87 -5.93
CA ILE A 211 -9.40 -14.92 -7.04
C ILE A 211 -9.74 -16.36 -7.36
N PHE A 212 -8.75 -17.26 -7.38
CA PHE A 212 -8.96 -18.69 -7.60
C PHE A 212 -9.88 -19.27 -6.53
N ASN A 213 -9.55 -19.10 -5.25
CA ASN A 213 -10.36 -19.60 -4.14
C ASN A 213 -11.79 -19.04 -4.17
N ASN A 214 -11.96 -17.76 -4.48
CA ASN A 214 -13.29 -17.17 -4.62
C ASN A 214 -14.08 -17.79 -5.77
N ARG A 215 -13.44 -18.06 -6.91
CA ARG A 215 -14.08 -18.73 -8.04
C ARG A 215 -14.47 -20.17 -7.67
N GLU A 216 -13.59 -20.90 -7.02
CA GLU A 216 -13.89 -22.26 -6.57
C GLU A 216 -15.10 -22.31 -5.63
N VAL A 217 -15.17 -21.37 -4.66
CA VAL A 217 -16.31 -21.27 -3.74
C VAL A 217 -17.59 -20.84 -4.43
N THR A 218 -17.51 -19.91 -5.40
CA THR A 218 -18.72 -19.35 -6.06
C THR A 218 -19.21 -20.19 -7.23
N THR A 219 -18.33 -20.93 -7.92
CA THR A 219 -18.69 -21.74 -9.10
C THR A 219 -18.76 -23.24 -8.82
N GLY A 220 -18.41 -23.65 -7.58
CA GLY A 220 -18.35 -25.07 -7.20
C GLY A 220 -17.08 -25.78 -7.72
N PHE A 221 -16.68 -26.80 -6.97
CA PHE A 221 -15.41 -27.54 -7.06
C PHE A 221 -15.32 -28.49 -8.27
N LEU A 222 -15.73 -28.19 -9.40
CA LEU A 222 -15.65 -28.96 -10.64
C LEU A 222 -16.92 -28.82 -11.46
N PRO A 223 -16.87 -29.09 -12.77
CA PRO A 223 -18.08 -29.33 -13.50
C PRO A 223 -18.81 -30.51 -12.85
N SER A 224 -19.84 -30.21 -12.09
CA SER A 224 -20.61 -31.22 -11.34
C SER A 224 -21.29 -32.23 -12.26
N THR A 225 -21.33 -31.94 -13.57
CA THR A 225 -21.97 -32.79 -14.54
C THR A 225 -21.35 -32.60 -15.93
N MET A 226 -20.86 -33.67 -16.51
CA MET A 226 -20.53 -33.75 -17.94
C MET A 226 -21.69 -34.35 -18.65
N LEU A 227 -22.28 -33.64 -19.61
CA LEU A 227 -23.35 -34.12 -20.45
C LEU A 227 -22.76 -34.53 -21.80
N PHE A 228 -22.80 -35.82 -22.09
CA PHE A 228 -22.44 -36.36 -23.39
C PHE A 228 -23.70 -36.45 -24.24
N MET A 229 -23.68 -35.82 -25.38
CA MET A 229 -24.78 -35.86 -26.35
C MET A 229 -24.28 -36.28 -27.70
N GLN A 230 -25.00 -37.19 -28.35
CA GLN A 230 -24.77 -37.51 -29.74
C GLN A 230 -25.30 -36.34 -30.58
N SER A 231 -24.43 -35.76 -31.42
CA SER A 231 -24.84 -34.72 -32.37
C SER A 231 -25.88 -35.27 -33.31
N ARG A 232 -27.14 -34.81 -33.18
CA ARG A 232 -28.14 -35.02 -34.22
C ARG A 232 -27.86 -34.01 -35.32
N ARG A 233 -27.04 -34.37 -36.27
CA ARG A 233 -27.04 -33.68 -37.56
C ARG A 233 -28.38 -33.99 -38.21
N GLU A 234 -29.28 -33.00 -38.24
CA GLU A 234 -30.33 -33.00 -39.26
C GLU A 234 -29.60 -32.96 -40.60
N GLU A 235 -29.87 -33.95 -41.46
CA GLU A 235 -29.32 -33.96 -42.79
C GLU A 235 -29.62 -32.63 -43.45
N ALA A 236 -28.57 -31.79 -43.60
CA ALA A 236 -28.70 -30.52 -44.30
C ALA A 236 -29.19 -30.83 -45.70
N ASP A 237 -30.38 -30.33 -46.03
CA ASP A 237 -30.92 -30.39 -47.36
C ASP A 237 -29.93 -29.80 -48.37
N ASN A 238 -29.32 -30.69 -49.18
CA ASN A 238 -28.20 -30.40 -50.10
C ASN A 238 -28.64 -29.63 -51.32
N SER A 239 -29.50 -28.61 -51.22
CA SER A 239 -29.93 -27.78 -52.30
C SER A 239 -29.43 -26.33 -52.20
N GLY A 240 -28.11 -26.14 -52.34
CA GLY A 240 -27.53 -24.80 -52.53
C GLY A 240 -26.00 -24.73 -52.40
N PRO A 241 -25.32 -24.08 -53.32
CA PRO A 241 -23.85 -23.98 -53.33
C PRO A 241 -23.39 -22.74 -52.54
N ASP A 242 -23.57 -22.68 -51.21
CA ASP A 242 -22.98 -21.59 -50.46
C ASP A 242 -22.57 -22.00 -49.04
N ASN A 243 -21.24 -22.04 -48.88
CA ASN A 243 -20.45 -21.76 -47.68
C ASN A 243 -20.81 -22.45 -46.36
N ASN A 244 -20.41 -23.73 -46.25
CA ASN A 244 -20.42 -24.51 -45.01
C ASN A 244 -19.48 -24.03 -43.88
N ALA A 245 -18.72 -22.96 -44.05
CA ALA A 245 -17.80 -22.49 -43.00
C ALA A 245 -18.49 -21.81 -41.80
N ASP A 246 -19.67 -21.20 -42.04
CA ASP A 246 -20.42 -20.52 -40.97
C ASP A 246 -21.30 -21.47 -40.13
N TYR A 247 -21.60 -22.67 -40.66
CA TYR A 247 -22.45 -23.65 -39.98
C TYR A 247 -21.72 -24.32 -38.78
N TYR A 248 -20.41 -24.49 -38.89
CA TYR A 248 -19.60 -25.11 -37.84
C TYR A 248 -19.28 -24.16 -36.65
N ASN A 249 -19.52 -22.89 -36.82
CA ASN A 249 -19.20 -21.85 -35.81
C ASN A 249 -20.41 -21.31 -35.06
N LYS A 250 -21.65 -21.79 -35.37
CA LYS A 250 -22.83 -21.39 -34.59
C LYS A 250 -23.01 -22.28 -33.40
N PRO A 251 -23.03 -21.72 -32.17
CA PRO A 251 -23.31 -22.51 -30.97
C PRO A 251 -24.66 -23.19 -31.10
N SER A 252 -24.73 -24.46 -30.74
CA SER A 252 -25.98 -25.23 -30.74
C SER A 252 -27.04 -24.56 -29.84
N GLN A 253 -28.33 -24.80 -30.11
CA GLN A 253 -29.38 -24.23 -29.26
C GLN A 253 -29.22 -24.65 -27.82
N LEU A 254 -28.68 -25.85 -27.56
CA LEU A 254 -28.39 -26.36 -26.24
C LEU A 254 -27.25 -25.60 -25.56
N GLU A 255 -26.19 -25.22 -26.28
CA GLU A 255 -25.11 -24.38 -25.75
C GLU A 255 -25.64 -23.01 -25.35
N LYS A 256 -26.55 -22.42 -26.11
CA LYS A 256 -27.21 -21.16 -25.77
C LYS A 256 -28.11 -21.29 -24.54
N ASP A 257 -28.85 -22.37 -24.43
CA ASP A 257 -29.74 -22.63 -23.31
C ASP A 257 -28.91 -22.94 -22.04
N LEU A 258 -27.81 -23.68 -22.17
CA LEU A 258 -26.92 -23.97 -21.06
C LEU A 258 -26.08 -22.75 -20.63
N ALA A 259 -25.77 -21.84 -21.55
CA ALA A 259 -25.11 -20.57 -21.21
C ALA A 259 -26.00 -19.71 -20.30
N THR A 260 -27.33 -19.86 -20.36
CA THR A 260 -28.25 -19.16 -19.45
C THR A 260 -28.16 -19.68 -17.99
N PHE A 261 -27.71 -20.93 -17.81
CA PHE A 261 -27.48 -21.51 -16.47
C PHE A 261 -26.07 -21.20 -15.90
N GLN A 262 -25.20 -20.57 -16.68
CA GLN A 262 -23.84 -20.18 -16.27
C GLN A 262 -23.77 -18.79 -15.61
N GLY A 263 -24.86 -18.31 -15.03
CA GLY A 263 -24.87 -17.04 -14.29
C GLY A 263 -24.25 -17.13 -12.90
N THR A 264 -23.79 -16.00 -12.36
CA THR A 264 -23.13 -15.83 -11.06
C THR A 264 -23.93 -16.31 -9.85
N LYS A 265 -25.13 -16.86 -10.04
CA LYS A 265 -26.01 -17.41 -8.99
C LYS A 265 -26.26 -18.92 -9.12
N SER A 266 -25.77 -19.59 -10.17
CA SER A 266 -25.98 -21.02 -10.41
C SER A 266 -24.63 -21.74 -10.34
N ALA A 267 -24.36 -22.37 -9.22
CA ALA A 267 -23.09 -23.02 -8.90
C ALA A 267 -22.84 -24.36 -9.64
N GLN A 268 -23.45 -24.60 -10.80
CA GLN A 268 -23.25 -25.83 -11.56
C GLN A 268 -22.67 -25.53 -12.93
N LYS A 269 -21.39 -25.85 -13.11
CA LYS A 269 -20.77 -25.93 -14.43
C LYS A 269 -21.17 -27.26 -15.08
N ILE A 270 -22.01 -27.18 -16.12
CA ILE A 270 -22.28 -28.31 -16.99
C ILE A 270 -21.39 -28.14 -18.22
N ILE A 271 -20.53 -29.11 -18.48
CA ILE A 271 -19.76 -29.19 -19.73
C ILE A 271 -20.51 -30.11 -20.66
N VAL A 272 -20.90 -29.60 -21.83
CA VAL A 272 -21.52 -30.40 -22.88
C VAL A 272 -20.45 -30.78 -23.88
N ILE A 273 -20.36 -32.09 -24.13
CA ILE A 273 -19.46 -32.65 -25.13
C ILE A 273 -20.32 -33.36 -26.17
N GLU A 274 -20.33 -32.82 -27.39
CA GLU A 274 -20.99 -33.42 -28.53
C GLU A 274 -20.06 -34.40 -29.25
N TYR A 275 -20.53 -35.59 -29.58
CA TYR A 275 -19.79 -36.58 -30.33
C TYR A 275 -20.63 -37.07 -31.53
N GLU A 276 -19.98 -37.41 -32.65
CA GLU A 276 -20.66 -37.77 -33.91
C GLU A 276 -21.11 -39.21 -33.94
N ASP A 277 -20.36 -40.11 -33.37
CA ASP A 277 -20.66 -41.55 -33.36
C ASP A 277 -20.27 -42.16 -32.00
N GLU A 278 -20.97 -43.22 -31.60
CA GLU A 278 -20.77 -43.88 -30.29
C GLU A 278 -19.34 -44.40 -30.10
N SER A 279 -18.65 -44.70 -31.22
CA SER A 279 -17.23 -45.05 -31.23
C SER A 279 -16.29 -43.86 -30.93
N ALA A 280 -16.76 -42.63 -31.09
CA ALA A 280 -16.03 -41.40 -30.83
C ALA A 280 -16.37 -40.78 -29.46
N LYS A 281 -17.20 -41.45 -28.65
CA LYS A 281 -17.56 -41.02 -27.31
C LYS A 281 -16.29 -40.91 -26.43
N PRO A 282 -15.98 -39.73 -25.91
CA PRO A 282 -14.78 -39.58 -25.08
C PRO A 282 -14.89 -40.42 -23.80
N GLU A 283 -13.91 -41.28 -23.55
CA GLU A 283 -13.76 -41.94 -22.24
C GLU A 283 -13.05 -40.96 -21.29
N PHE A 284 -13.75 -40.58 -20.23
CA PHE A 284 -13.15 -39.82 -19.15
C PHE A 284 -12.47 -40.75 -18.16
N GLN A 285 -11.15 -40.66 -18.08
CA GLN A 285 -10.45 -41.16 -16.91
C GLN A 285 -10.58 -40.11 -15.80
N PRO A 286 -11.19 -40.46 -14.65
CA PRO A 286 -11.24 -39.52 -13.53
C PRO A 286 -9.79 -39.25 -13.08
N TYR A 287 -9.33 -38.04 -13.31
CA TYR A 287 -8.09 -37.59 -12.70
C TYR A 287 -8.34 -37.59 -11.18
N ALA A 288 -7.55 -38.37 -10.45
CA ALA A 288 -7.58 -38.33 -8.99
C ALA A 288 -7.23 -36.89 -8.59
N ILE A 289 -8.23 -36.15 -8.11
CA ILE A 289 -8.06 -34.80 -7.59
C ILE A 289 -7.20 -34.95 -6.36
N GLN A 290 -5.92 -34.61 -6.47
CA GLN A 290 -5.10 -34.38 -5.30
C GLN A 290 -5.81 -33.26 -4.52
N ASN A 291 -6.06 -33.48 -3.23
CA ASN A 291 -6.68 -32.53 -2.31
C ASN A 291 -6.13 -31.13 -2.52
N ASN A 292 -6.83 -30.30 -3.32
CA ASN A 292 -6.44 -28.96 -3.66
C ASN A 292 -6.46 -28.03 -2.44
N ASP A 293 -7.17 -28.40 -1.37
CA ASP A 293 -7.28 -27.61 -0.14
C ASP A 293 -5.94 -27.37 0.55
N LYS A 294 -4.94 -28.27 0.36
CA LYS A 294 -3.59 -28.11 0.92
C LYS A 294 -2.57 -27.59 -0.08
N LEU A 295 -2.91 -27.55 -1.36
CA LEU A 295 -1.95 -27.18 -2.40
C LEU A 295 -1.50 -25.72 -2.25
N PHE A 296 -2.42 -24.85 -1.91
CA PHE A 296 -2.14 -23.40 -1.77
C PHE A 296 -1.75 -23.02 -0.35
N GLU A 297 -2.05 -23.78 0.69
CA GLU A 297 -1.73 -23.40 2.08
C GLU A 297 -0.23 -23.17 2.31
N SER A 298 0.63 -24.02 1.79
CA SER A 298 2.09 -23.82 1.88
C SER A 298 2.57 -22.65 1.03
N THR A 299 1.95 -22.44 -0.13
CA THR A 299 2.26 -21.32 -1.02
C THR A 299 1.83 -20.00 -0.39
N GLU A 300 0.61 -19.91 0.16
CA GLU A 300 0.11 -18.73 0.86
C GLU A 300 1.02 -18.33 2.01
N LYS A 301 1.39 -19.26 2.88
CA LYS A 301 2.33 -19.00 4.00
C LYS A 301 3.70 -18.52 3.52
N SER A 302 4.21 -19.10 2.43
CA SER A 302 5.49 -18.72 1.86
C SER A 302 5.45 -17.33 1.21
N VAL A 303 4.38 -17.02 0.47
CA VAL A 303 4.13 -15.71 -0.16
C VAL A 303 3.98 -14.64 0.91
N GLU A 304 3.14 -14.86 1.93
CA GLU A 304 2.97 -13.96 3.06
C GLU A 304 4.32 -13.63 3.73
N ALA A 305 5.12 -14.66 4.04
CA ALA A 305 6.42 -14.46 4.66
C ALA A 305 7.39 -13.65 3.79
N ARG A 306 7.40 -13.83 2.45
CA ARG A 306 8.22 -13.04 1.53
C ARG A 306 7.75 -11.60 1.43
N ILE A 307 6.43 -11.36 1.38
CA ILE A 307 5.86 -10.00 1.37
C ILE A 307 6.26 -9.24 2.63
N ILE A 308 6.08 -9.85 3.81
CA ILE A 308 6.45 -9.25 5.10
C ILE A 308 7.94 -8.90 5.11
N LYS A 309 8.80 -9.80 4.62
CA LYS A 309 10.24 -9.58 4.50
C LYS A 309 10.58 -8.47 3.49
N GLY A 310 9.84 -8.38 2.37
CA GLY A 310 10.03 -7.34 1.36
C GLY A 310 9.79 -5.92 1.90
N PHE A 311 8.86 -5.76 2.84
CA PHE A 311 8.63 -4.51 3.56
C PHE A 311 9.53 -4.32 4.80
N SER A 312 10.43 -5.26 5.08
CA SER A 312 11.34 -5.23 6.23
C SER A 312 10.61 -5.05 7.58
N ILE A 313 9.41 -5.64 7.71
CA ILE A 313 8.58 -5.53 8.91
C ILE A 313 8.79 -6.79 9.79
N PRO A 314 8.97 -6.65 11.10
CA PRO A 314 8.93 -7.79 12.02
C PRO A 314 7.56 -8.50 11.94
N LYS A 315 7.58 -9.82 11.77
CA LYS A 315 6.35 -10.63 11.61
C LYS A 315 5.39 -10.51 12.81
N GLU A 316 5.92 -10.25 14.00
CA GLU A 316 5.19 -10.07 15.24
C GLU A 316 4.25 -8.83 15.20
N LEU A 317 4.51 -7.91 14.27
CA LEU A 317 3.65 -6.74 14.05
C LEU A 317 2.52 -7.00 13.07
N ILE A 318 2.64 -7.99 12.21
CA ILE A 318 1.63 -8.37 11.21
C ILE A 318 0.73 -9.48 11.75
N ASN A 319 1.34 -10.59 12.18
CA ASN A 319 0.60 -11.74 12.67
C ASN A 319 0.28 -11.56 14.15
N SER A 320 -0.94 -11.11 14.43
CA SER A 320 -1.48 -11.05 15.79
C SER A 320 -2.11 -12.37 16.22
N GLU A 321 -1.65 -13.52 15.70
CA GLU A 321 -2.04 -14.79 16.27
C GLU A 321 -1.66 -14.77 17.74
N LYS A 322 -2.68 -14.90 18.59
CA LYS A 322 -2.50 -15.04 20.02
C LYS A 322 -1.68 -16.31 20.24
N SER A 323 -0.35 -16.18 20.28
CA SER A 323 0.42 -17.28 20.84
C SER A 323 -0.02 -17.40 22.28
N SER A 324 -0.59 -18.54 22.59
CA SER A 324 -1.05 -18.94 23.90
C SER A 324 0.15 -19.07 24.84
N GLY A 325 0.56 -17.98 25.47
CA GLY A 325 1.65 -18.03 26.45
C GLY A 325 2.04 -16.66 27.00
N LEU A 326 2.41 -16.63 28.25
CA LEU A 326 2.85 -15.47 29.05
C LEU A 326 3.99 -14.61 28.44
N SER A 327 4.57 -15.01 27.29
CA SER A 327 5.75 -14.39 26.68
C SER A 327 5.47 -13.27 25.67
N ASN A 328 4.24 -13.11 25.21
CA ASN A 328 3.91 -12.29 24.02
C ASN A 328 4.09 -10.77 24.17
N GLY A 329 4.04 -10.24 25.37
CA GLY A 329 4.19 -8.79 25.59
C GLY A 329 5.60 -8.29 25.32
N GLY A 330 6.60 -9.10 25.64
CA GLY A 330 8.02 -8.75 25.49
C GLY A 330 8.47 -8.72 24.03
N GLU A 331 8.15 -9.76 23.28
CA GLU A 331 8.53 -9.89 21.86
C GLU A 331 7.90 -8.78 21.00
N LYS A 332 6.61 -8.50 21.20
CA LYS A 332 5.94 -7.41 20.51
C LYS A 332 6.53 -6.03 20.86
N LYS A 333 6.88 -5.79 22.12
CA LYS A 333 7.55 -4.55 22.55
C LYS A 333 8.92 -4.41 21.88
N GLN A 334 9.67 -5.50 21.79
CA GLN A 334 10.96 -5.51 21.12
C GLN A 334 10.79 -5.24 19.61
N ALA A 335 9.86 -5.93 18.96
CA ALA A 335 9.55 -5.71 17.55
C ALA A 335 9.15 -4.24 17.25
N ILE A 336 8.37 -3.60 18.14
CA ILE A 336 8.03 -2.17 18.01
C ILE A 336 9.28 -1.29 18.12
N ARG A 337 10.19 -1.59 19.03
CA ARG A 337 11.45 -0.82 19.18
C ARG A 337 12.32 -0.97 17.95
N GLU A 338 12.60 -2.21 17.52
CA GLU A 338 13.41 -2.49 16.35
C GLU A 338 12.83 -1.82 15.08
N PHE A 339 11.51 -1.88 14.89
CA PHE A 339 10.89 -1.27 13.73
C PHE A 339 10.83 0.27 13.82
N ASN A 340 10.75 0.84 15.02
CA ASN A 340 10.93 2.27 15.22
C ASN A 340 12.36 2.72 14.88
N ASP A 341 13.37 1.93 15.25
CA ASP A 341 14.77 2.25 14.93
C ASP A 341 15.01 2.12 13.42
N ASN A 342 14.46 1.10 12.77
CA ASN A 342 14.56 0.92 11.33
C ASN A 342 13.90 2.05 10.51
N THR A 343 12.80 2.62 11.02
CA THR A 343 12.06 3.73 10.36
C THR A 343 12.47 5.12 10.87
N ALA A 344 13.50 5.21 11.71
CA ALA A 344 13.99 6.49 12.23
C ALA A 344 14.55 7.43 11.14
N PRO A 345 15.30 6.93 10.13
CA PRO A 345 15.80 7.78 9.05
C PRO A 345 14.65 8.46 8.27
N GLU A 346 13.61 7.72 7.92
CA GLU A 346 12.47 8.27 7.18
C GLU A 346 11.69 9.29 8.01
N ARG A 347 11.57 9.09 9.33
CA ARG A 347 10.98 10.10 10.22
C ARG A 347 11.83 11.38 10.28
N LEU A 348 13.16 11.22 10.25
CA LEU A 348 14.07 12.37 10.22
C LEU A 348 13.89 13.17 8.94
N GLU A 349 13.88 12.52 7.77
CA GLU A 349 13.67 13.15 6.48
C GLU A 349 12.33 13.91 6.41
N LEU A 350 11.25 13.34 6.96
CA LEU A 350 9.98 14.05 7.08
C LEU A 350 10.09 15.27 8.01
N SER A 351 10.76 15.11 9.15
CA SER A 351 10.96 16.22 10.11
C SER A 351 11.75 17.37 9.48
N GLU A 352 12.80 17.07 8.71
CA GLU A 352 13.61 18.04 7.98
C GLU A 352 12.80 18.75 6.88
N ALA A 353 12.00 18.00 6.10
CA ALA A 353 11.12 18.58 5.08
C ALA A 353 10.09 19.54 5.69
N PHE A 354 9.49 19.18 6.84
CA PHE A 354 8.60 20.08 7.56
C PHE A 354 9.35 21.32 8.07
N ALA A 355 10.53 21.16 8.66
CA ALA A 355 11.33 22.26 9.14
C ALA A 355 11.67 23.24 8.00
N GLU A 356 12.11 22.74 6.87
CA GLU A 356 12.47 23.52 5.69
C GLU A 356 11.26 24.29 5.14
N ILE A 357 10.15 23.60 4.86
CA ILE A 357 8.94 24.22 4.29
C ILE A 357 8.39 25.30 5.24
N PHE A 358 8.28 25.01 6.53
CA PHE A 358 7.66 25.93 7.49
C PHE A 358 8.57 27.08 7.90
N ASN A 359 9.87 27.01 7.68
CA ASN A 359 10.78 28.14 7.81
C ASN A 359 10.44 29.26 6.81
N HIS A 360 9.93 28.90 5.64
CA HIS A 360 9.49 29.82 4.59
C HIS A 360 7.98 30.11 4.59
N TYR A 361 7.24 29.59 5.59
CA TYR A 361 5.81 29.82 5.71
C TYR A 361 5.52 31.27 6.15
N TYR A 362 4.38 31.83 5.73
CA TYR A 362 4.04 33.22 5.93
C TYR A 362 3.83 33.63 7.40
N ARG A 363 3.58 32.65 8.26
CA ARG A 363 3.43 32.83 9.71
C ARG A 363 4.23 31.74 10.47
N SER A 364 4.69 32.10 11.66
CA SER A 364 5.30 31.09 12.53
C SER A 364 4.21 30.21 13.15
N VAL A 365 4.24 28.91 12.87
CA VAL A 365 3.34 27.90 13.45
C VAL A 365 4.01 27.08 14.53
N ASN A 366 5.35 27.06 14.55
CA ASN A 366 6.17 26.35 15.51
C ASN A 366 7.29 27.26 16.04
N PRO A 367 7.04 28.04 17.10
CA PRO A 367 8.04 28.97 17.64
C PRO A 367 9.31 28.27 18.15
N THR A 368 9.22 27.00 18.55
CA THR A 368 10.38 26.24 19.04
C THR A 368 11.26 25.71 17.92
N GLY A 369 10.79 25.69 16.68
CA GLY A 369 11.48 25.08 15.54
C GLY A 369 11.63 23.57 15.62
N ASN A 370 11.03 22.93 16.62
CA ASN A 370 11.16 21.47 16.82
C ASN A 370 10.09 20.71 16.03
N TRP A 371 10.49 20.08 14.93
CA TRP A 371 9.65 19.26 14.06
C TRP A 371 9.81 17.76 14.32
N THR A 372 10.37 17.36 15.45
CA THR A 372 10.59 15.95 15.77
C THR A 372 9.28 15.16 15.80
N ILE A 373 9.24 14.10 15.02
CA ILE A 373 8.14 13.14 14.99
C ILE A 373 8.37 12.10 16.09
N ILE A 374 7.41 11.93 16.99
CA ILE A 374 7.48 10.95 18.08
C ILE A 374 7.30 9.54 17.50
N PRO A 375 8.19 8.58 17.80
CA PRO A 375 8.01 7.20 17.38
C PRO A 375 6.74 6.58 17.97
N VAL A 376 6.26 5.49 17.36
CA VAL A 376 5.11 4.74 17.88
C VAL A 376 5.44 4.22 19.28
N PRO A 377 4.59 4.47 20.31
CA PRO A 377 4.88 4.02 21.66
C PRO A 377 4.96 2.49 21.73
N GLY A 378 6.05 1.97 22.30
CA GLY A 378 6.27 0.54 22.54
C GLY A 378 5.48 -0.03 23.71
N GLU A 379 4.75 0.81 24.42
CA GLU A 379 3.86 0.39 25.47
C GLU A 379 2.48 0.10 24.88
N VAL A 380 2.12 -1.17 24.79
CA VAL A 380 0.72 -1.53 25.00
C VAL A 380 0.48 -1.10 26.44
N ALA A 381 -0.44 -0.17 26.66
CA ALA A 381 -0.90 0.11 28.00
C ALA A 381 -1.34 -1.24 28.56
N ASP A 382 -0.53 -1.79 29.46
CA ASP A 382 -0.87 -2.94 30.22
C ASP A 382 -1.88 -2.40 31.25
N ASP A 383 -3.18 -2.40 30.86
CA ASP A 383 -4.26 -2.09 31.79
C ASP A 383 -4.40 -3.18 32.87
N SER A 384 -3.47 -4.11 32.91
CA SER A 384 -3.36 -5.07 34.01
C SER A 384 -2.67 -4.39 35.19
N PRO A 385 -3.32 -4.19 36.30
CA PRO A 385 -2.76 -3.51 37.47
C PRO A 385 -1.63 -4.29 38.17
N GLY A 386 -1.01 -5.27 37.52
CA GLY A 386 -0.13 -6.22 38.20
C GLY A 386 1.35 -6.25 37.82
N LEU A 387 1.83 -5.53 36.77
CA LEU A 387 3.15 -5.83 36.17
C LEU A 387 4.18 -4.70 36.21
N LYS A 388 3.97 -3.65 37.00
CA LYS A 388 4.92 -2.51 37.07
C LYS A 388 6.11 -2.66 38.04
N ALA A 389 6.14 -3.71 38.83
CA ALA A 389 7.27 -3.94 39.75
C ALA A 389 7.82 -5.35 39.59
N GLY A 390 9.08 -5.47 39.32
CA GLY A 390 9.82 -6.70 38.95
C GLY A 390 9.93 -7.81 40.00
N LYS A 391 8.91 -8.00 40.82
CA LYS A 391 8.73 -9.22 41.62
C LYS A 391 7.33 -9.78 41.36
N PRO A 392 7.20 -11.11 41.22
CA PRO A 392 5.89 -11.74 41.10
C PRO A 392 4.99 -11.35 42.28
N LEU A 393 3.74 -11.02 42.03
CA LEU A 393 2.75 -10.63 43.04
C LEU A 393 2.66 -11.65 44.17
N ASN A 394 2.76 -12.94 43.82
CA ASN A 394 2.75 -14.04 44.78
C ASN A 394 3.94 -14.01 45.76
N GLU A 395 5.14 -13.61 45.33
CA GLU A 395 6.28 -13.48 46.23
C GLU A 395 6.13 -12.34 47.22
N LEU A 396 5.49 -11.22 46.79
CA LEU A 396 5.17 -10.12 47.68
C LEU A 396 4.15 -10.52 48.74
N LEU A 397 3.12 -11.22 48.32
CA LEU A 397 2.04 -11.67 49.21
C LEU A 397 2.52 -12.70 50.25
N ILE A 398 3.42 -13.60 49.90
CA ILE A 398 4.01 -14.64 50.74
C ILE A 398 5.17 -14.09 51.62
N SER A 399 5.69 -12.91 51.29
CA SER A 399 6.84 -12.34 52.00
C SER A 399 6.53 -11.94 53.46
N ASN A 400 7.51 -11.97 54.32
CA ASN A 400 7.42 -11.57 55.75
C ASN A 400 7.36 -10.04 55.94
N ILE A 401 6.81 -9.30 54.99
CA ILE A 401 6.63 -7.85 55.05
C ILE A 401 5.34 -7.55 55.88
N PRO A 402 5.34 -6.54 56.75
CA PRO A 402 4.14 -6.15 57.46
C PRO A 402 2.97 -5.85 56.56
N PRO A 403 1.70 -6.23 56.89
CA PRO A 403 0.52 -6.06 56.05
C PRO A 403 0.33 -4.63 55.51
N GLN A 404 0.57 -3.61 56.33
CA GLN A 404 0.46 -2.21 55.91
C GLN A 404 1.45 -1.84 54.78
N ASN A 405 2.66 -2.38 54.82
CA ASN A 405 3.64 -2.15 53.79
C ASN A 405 3.32 -2.93 52.51
N LYS A 406 2.73 -4.14 52.60
CA LYS A 406 2.20 -4.88 51.44
C LYS A 406 1.11 -4.10 50.76
N ILE A 407 0.14 -3.56 51.50
CA ILE A 407 -0.92 -2.72 50.95
C ILE A 407 -0.36 -1.47 50.29
N ALA A 408 0.62 -0.81 50.88
CA ALA A 408 1.27 0.34 50.27
C ALA A 408 1.99 -0.02 48.96
N ILE A 409 2.71 -1.13 48.93
CA ILE A 409 3.40 -1.61 47.71
C ILE A 409 2.38 -1.99 46.63
N LEU A 410 1.32 -2.69 46.99
CA LEU A 410 0.23 -3.04 46.05
C LEU A 410 -0.45 -1.82 45.46
N THR A 411 -0.68 -0.78 46.30
CA THR A 411 -1.30 0.46 45.86
C THR A 411 -0.39 1.32 45.00
N TYR A 412 0.85 1.58 45.44
CA TYR A 412 1.75 2.55 44.79
C TYR A 412 2.60 1.94 43.70
N ALA A 413 3.03 0.67 43.82
CA ALA A 413 3.91 0.04 42.86
C ALA A 413 3.14 -0.84 41.83
N TYR A 414 2.04 -1.43 42.24
CA TYR A 414 1.22 -2.30 41.39
C TYR A 414 -0.06 -1.64 40.91
N GLY A 415 -0.48 -0.48 41.48
CA GLY A 415 -1.62 0.31 41.00
C GLY A 415 -2.99 -0.24 41.40
N PHE A 416 -3.06 -1.14 42.39
CA PHE A 416 -4.33 -1.61 42.93
C PHE A 416 -5.03 -0.51 43.73
N LYS A 417 -6.36 -0.52 43.78
CA LYS A 417 -7.08 0.34 44.70
C LYS A 417 -6.83 -0.07 46.14
N PRO A 418 -6.81 0.85 47.10
CA PRO A 418 -6.57 0.53 48.50
C PRO A 418 -7.46 -0.60 49.03
N GLU A 419 -8.73 -0.60 48.69
CA GLU A 419 -9.72 -1.61 49.10
C GLU A 419 -9.39 -3.01 48.53
N GLU A 420 -8.95 -3.08 47.26
CA GLU A 420 -8.53 -4.33 46.58
C GLU A 420 -7.21 -4.86 47.18
N ALA A 421 -6.27 -3.97 47.49
CA ALA A 421 -5.00 -4.31 48.13
C ALA A 421 -5.21 -4.84 49.57
N GLU A 422 -6.11 -4.25 50.34
CA GLU A 422 -6.50 -4.72 51.69
C GLU A 422 -7.13 -6.13 51.63
N GLN A 423 -8.00 -6.36 50.65
CA GLN A 423 -8.66 -7.66 50.50
C GLN A 423 -7.63 -8.75 50.11
N MET A 424 -6.71 -8.47 49.21
CA MET A 424 -5.64 -9.40 48.80
C MET A 424 -4.66 -9.77 49.94
N VAL A 425 -4.47 -8.86 50.90
CA VAL A 425 -3.58 -9.10 52.06
C VAL A 425 -4.35 -9.79 53.21
N SER A 426 -5.68 -9.58 53.30
CA SER A 426 -6.53 -10.19 54.34
C SER A 426 -6.92 -11.63 54.02
N ASP A 427 -6.95 -12.01 52.74
CA ASP A 427 -7.34 -13.37 52.31
C ASP A 427 -6.17 -14.39 52.40
N GLN A 428 -5.02 -13.99 53.00
CA GLN A 428 -3.87 -14.82 53.33
C GLN A 428 -3.71 -15.03 54.84
#